data_7607c9e445da0862045f4b37d05980b0
#
_entry.id   7607c9e445da0862045f4b37d05980b0
#
_cell.length_a   1.000
_cell.length_b   1.000
_cell.length_c   1.000
_cell.angle_alpha   90.00
_cell.angle_beta   90.00
_cell.angle_gamma   90.00
#
_symmetry.space_group_name_H-M   'P 1'
#
loop_
_entity.id
_entity.type
_entity.pdbx_description
1 polymer ?
#
loop_
_entity_poly.entity_id
_entity_poly.type
_entity_poly.pdbx_seq_one_letter_code
_entity_poly.pdbx_strand_id
1 'polypeptide(L)'
;MEILQNFSIVMNVKANTKDAHFLCTDLVGCSVEEIVGHALERHRIEDFYKEAKALGFGEYRFRASEAALIHAHLVVLAYTLLDVLRRRLLRYSIVRCLPTLGATVEWVRKKAMHFFIHKIREAKLPIKTILRLIDTN
;
A
#
# COMPACT_ATOMS: atom_id res chain seq x y z
N MET A 1 -40.16 21.01 -3.74
CA MET A 1 -39.41 20.09 -4.63
C MET A 1 -38.88 18.97 -3.75
N GLU A 2 -39.70 17.92 -3.60
CA GLU A 2 -39.34 16.76 -2.80
C GLU A 2 -38.38 15.88 -3.62
N ILE A 3 -37.14 15.85 -3.24
CA ILE A 3 -36.18 14.87 -3.76
C ILE A 3 -36.42 13.60 -2.96
N LEU A 4 -37.34 12.76 -3.42
CA LEU A 4 -37.44 11.38 -2.97
C LEU A 4 -36.23 10.62 -3.50
N GLN A 5 -35.14 10.63 -2.72
CA GLN A 5 -33.99 9.77 -2.99
C GLN A 5 -34.35 8.37 -2.49
N ASN A 6 -34.49 7.44 -3.41
CA ASN A 6 -34.56 6.02 -3.06
C ASN A 6 -33.17 5.52 -2.66
N PHE A 7 -33.05 5.03 -1.45
CA PHE A 7 -31.81 4.43 -0.96
C PHE A 7 -32.02 2.93 -0.77
N SER A 8 -31.03 2.16 -1.17
CA SER A 8 -30.92 0.74 -0.81
C SER A 8 -29.95 0.59 0.36
N ILE A 9 -30.37 -0.11 1.40
CA ILE A 9 -29.54 -0.39 2.59
C ILE A 9 -29.31 -1.89 2.65
N VAL A 10 -28.04 -2.28 2.61
CA VAL A 10 -27.63 -3.67 2.81
C VAL A 10 -26.91 -3.78 4.17
N MET A 11 -27.39 -4.68 5.01
CA MET A 11 -26.80 -4.96 6.29
C MET A 11 -26.07 -6.31 6.23
N ASN A 12 -24.77 -6.31 6.53
CA ASN A 12 -24.00 -7.53 6.71
C ASN A 12 -23.75 -7.74 8.20
N VAL A 13 -24.38 -8.77 8.78
CA VAL A 13 -24.13 -9.21 10.14
C VAL A 13 -23.24 -10.42 10.09
N LYS A 14 -21.96 -10.26 10.39
CA LYS A 14 -21.10 -11.41 10.65
C LYS A 14 -21.56 -12.09 11.93
N ALA A 15 -21.93 -13.38 11.83
CA ALA A 15 -22.51 -14.21 12.90
C ALA A 15 -21.60 -14.32 14.10
N ASN A 16 -20.82 -13.59 14.59
CA ASN A 16 -20.02 -13.59 15.84
C ASN A 16 -19.24 -12.29 16.11
N THR A 17 -19.51 -11.21 15.37
CA THR A 17 -18.90 -9.91 15.65
C THR A 17 -19.97 -8.89 15.99
N LYS A 18 -19.70 -8.07 16.98
CA LYS A 18 -20.58 -6.94 17.37
C LYS A 18 -20.61 -5.82 16.31
N ASP A 19 -19.86 -5.98 15.23
CA ASP A 19 -19.72 -4.97 14.20
C ASP A 19 -20.67 -5.29 13.03
N ALA A 20 -21.76 -4.56 12.97
CA ALA A 20 -22.64 -4.54 11.80
C ALA A 20 -22.11 -3.51 10.79
N HIS A 21 -21.85 -3.93 9.57
CA HIS A 21 -21.53 -3.04 8.48
C HIS A 21 -22.78 -2.71 7.67
N PHE A 22 -23.09 -1.42 7.58
CA PHE A 22 -24.19 -0.92 6.77
C PHE A 22 -23.64 -0.34 5.47
N LEU A 23 -24.18 -0.79 4.34
CA LEU A 23 -23.90 -0.23 3.04
C LEU A 23 -25.14 0.50 2.57
N CYS A 24 -24.99 1.79 2.28
CA CYS A 24 -26.05 2.62 1.75
C CYS A 24 -25.66 3.07 0.34
N THR A 25 -26.56 2.92 -0.61
CA THR A 25 -26.34 3.33 -2.00
C THR A 25 -27.61 3.94 -2.57
N ASP A 26 -27.46 4.90 -3.48
CA ASP A 26 -28.52 5.49 -4.30
C ASP A 26 -28.76 4.72 -5.61
N LEU A 27 -28.01 3.65 -5.85
CA LEU A 27 -28.20 2.78 -7.00
C LEU A 27 -29.47 1.94 -6.83
N VAL A 28 -30.53 2.38 -7.47
CA VAL A 28 -31.83 1.70 -7.45
C VAL A 28 -31.82 0.56 -8.47
N GLY A 29 -32.17 -0.64 -8.01
CA GLY A 29 -32.28 -1.82 -8.88
C GLY A 29 -31.04 -2.72 -8.94
N CYS A 30 -29.97 -2.39 -8.20
CA CYS A 30 -28.82 -3.28 -8.06
C CYS A 30 -29.14 -4.44 -7.13
N SER A 31 -28.60 -5.62 -7.44
CA SER A 31 -28.64 -6.78 -6.54
C SER A 31 -27.77 -6.55 -5.30
N VAL A 32 -28.03 -7.31 -4.25
CA VAL A 32 -27.23 -7.24 -3.02
C VAL A 32 -25.76 -7.60 -3.30
N GLU A 33 -25.52 -8.58 -4.18
CA GLU A 33 -24.21 -9.03 -4.59
C GLU A 33 -23.43 -7.92 -5.31
N GLU A 34 -24.08 -7.15 -6.17
CA GLU A 34 -23.47 -6.00 -6.86
C GLU A 34 -23.10 -4.89 -5.87
N ILE A 35 -24.00 -4.55 -4.95
CA ILE A 35 -23.75 -3.54 -3.91
C ILE A 35 -22.55 -3.94 -3.04
N VAL A 36 -22.50 -5.19 -2.61
CA VAL A 36 -21.37 -5.73 -1.82
C VAL A 36 -20.10 -5.74 -2.67
N GLY A 37 -20.18 -6.09 -3.96
CA GLY A 37 -19.05 -6.05 -4.89
C GLY A 37 -18.43 -4.66 -4.98
N HIS A 38 -19.25 -3.63 -5.22
CA HIS A 38 -18.78 -2.24 -5.26
C HIS A 38 -18.20 -1.75 -3.93
N ALA A 39 -18.78 -2.16 -2.79
CA ALA A 39 -18.23 -1.83 -1.47
C ALA A 39 -16.85 -2.47 -1.24
N LEU A 40 -16.64 -3.71 -1.69
CA LEU A 40 -15.35 -4.38 -1.61
C LEU A 40 -14.30 -3.74 -2.52
N GLU A 41 -14.68 -3.29 -3.72
CA GLU A 41 -13.79 -2.54 -4.62
C GLU A 41 -13.37 -1.20 -4.01
N ARG A 42 -14.32 -0.48 -3.41
CA ARG A 42 -14.02 0.77 -2.68
C ARG A 42 -13.02 0.53 -1.55
N HIS A 43 -13.21 -0.53 -0.77
CA HIS A 43 -12.29 -0.87 0.31
C HIS A 43 -10.86 -1.13 -0.21
N ARG A 44 -10.72 -1.78 -1.37
CA ARG A 44 -9.42 -1.97 -2.04
C ARG A 44 -8.75 -0.65 -2.41
N ILE A 45 -9.52 0.34 -2.84
CA ILE A 45 -9.01 1.68 -3.16
C ILE A 45 -8.51 2.37 -1.88
N GLU A 46 -9.27 2.27 -0.80
CA GLU A 46 -8.88 2.83 0.51
C GLU A 46 -7.58 2.19 1.03
N ASP A 47 -7.45 0.86 0.92
CA ASP A 47 -6.23 0.13 1.27
C ASP A 47 -5.05 0.56 0.40
N PHE A 48 -5.24 0.72 -0.92
CA PHE A 48 -4.21 1.23 -1.81
C PHE A 48 -3.71 2.61 -1.36
N TYR A 49 -4.62 3.55 -1.09
CA TYR A 49 -4.22 4.90 -0.65
C TYR A 49 -3.51 4.88 0.71
N LYS A 50 -3.94 4.05 1.64
CA LYS A 50 -3.29 3.87 2.94
C LYS A 50 -1.87 3.35 2.78
N GLU A 51 -1.67 2.34 1.96
CA GLU A 51 -0.36 1.74 1.69
C GLU A 51 0.53 2.67 0.85
N ALA A 52 -0.03 3.38 -0.15
CA ALA A 52 0.69 4.37 -0.94
C ALA A 52 1.19 5.55 -0.08
N LYS A 53 0.40 6.00 0.90
CA LYS A 53 0.84 7.02 1.87
C LYS A 53 2.03 6.53 2.70
N ALA A 54 2.06 5.26 3.08
CA ALA A 54 3.21 4.68 3.76
C ALA A 54 4.49 4.64 2.89
N LEU A 55 4.34 4.74 1.56
CA LEU A 55 5.44 4.90 0.60
C LEU A 55 5.77 6.36 0.27
N GLY A 56 5.16 7.32 0.96
CA GLY A 56 5.39 8.75 0.76
C GLY A 56 4.42 9.44 -0.20
N PHE A 57 3.32 8.79 -0.61
CA PHE A 57 2.31 9.43 -1.45
C PHE A 57 1.69 10.64 -0.72
N GLY A 58 1.86 11.82 -1.29
CA GLY A 58 1.40 13.08 -0.69
C GLY A 58 2.42 13.78 0.24
N GLU A 59 3.59 13.19 0.50
CA GLU A 59 4.65 13.80 1.32
C GLU A 59 5.64 14.64 0.50
N TYR A 60 5.32 14.91 -0.75
CA TYR A 60 6.18 15.72 -1.61
C TYR A 60 6.16 17.21 -1.24
N ARG A 61 7.34 17.84 -1.28
CA ARG A 61 7.51 19.28 -1.06
C ARG A 61 7.91 20.03 -2.34
N PHE A 62 7.53 19.48 -3.49
CA PHE A 62 7.87 20.08 -4.77
C PHE A 62 6.94 21.25 -5.09
N ARG A 63 7.52 22.34 -5.63
CA ARG A 63 6.75 23.49 -6.12
C ARG A 63 6.30 23.29 -7.59
N ALA A 64 7.02 22.46 -8.34
CA ALA A 64 6.72 22.19 -9.72
C ALA A 64 5.70 21.04 -9.83
N SER A 65 4.62 21.24 -10.58
CA SER A 65 3.57 20.23 -10.81
C SER A 65 4.10 18.96 -11.48
N GLU A 66 5.06 19.09 -12.40
CA GLU A 66 5.70 17.95 -13.07
C GLU A 66 6.46 17.07 -12.08
N ALA A 67 7.21 17.66 -11.15
CA ALA A 67 7.93 16.90 -10.13
C ALA A 67 6.96 16.16 -9.19
N ALA A 68 5.83 16.77 -8.85
CA ALA A 68 4.78 16.12 -8.06
C ALA A 68 4.16 14.93 -8.82
N LEU A 69 3.93 15.08 -10.12
CA LEU A 69 3.41 14.00 -10.97
C LEU A 69 4.40 12.84 -11.09
N ILE A 70 5.68 13.14 -11.32
CA ILE A 70 6.75 12.13 -11.38
C ILE A 70 6.83 11.39 -10.04
N HIS A 71 6.78 12.11 -8.91
CA HIS A 71 6.77 11.49 -7.59
C HIS A 71 5.58 10.53 -7.41
N ALA A 72 4.38 10.94 -7.81
CA ALA A 72 3.20 10.09 -7.74
C ALA A 72 3.38 8.80 -8.58
N HIS A 73 3.90 8.91 -9.78
CA HIS A 73 4.20 7.74 -10.64
C HIS A 73 5.24 6.81 -10.00
N LEU A 74 6.29 7.37 -9.38
CA LEU A 74 7.31 6.57 -8.69
C LEU A 74 6.72 5.82 -7.49
N VAL A 75 5.81 6.43 -6.74
CA VAL A 75 5.12 5.76 -5.62
C VAL A 75 4.23 4.61 -6.12
N VAL A 76 3.46 4.84 -7.19
CA VAL A 76 2.63 3.78 -7.80
C VAL A 76 3.49 2.65 -8.33
N LEU A 77 4.61 2.94 -8.98
CA LEU A 77 5.56 1.94 -9.45
C LEU A 77 6.14 1.14 -8.29
N ALA A 78 6.60 1.81 -7.24
CA ALA A 78 7.13 1.15 -6.04
C ALA A 78 6.08 0.26 -5.37
N TYR A 79 4.85 0.73 -5.24
CA TYR A 79 3.72 -0.05 -4.74
C TYR A 79 3.54 -1.33 -5.56
N THR A 80 3.46 -1.20 -6.88
CA THR A 80 3.25 -2.34 -7.79
C THR A 80 4.36 -3.37 -7.69
N LEU A 81 5.63 -2.92 -7.69
CA LEU A 81 6.78 -3.81 -7.57
C LEU A 81 6.80 -4.54 -6.22
N LEU A 82 6.48 -3.85 -5.14
CA LEU A 82 6.42 -4.44 -3.79
C LEU A 82 5.27 -5.44 -3.66
N ASP A 83 4.10 -5.17 -4.25
CA ASP A 83 2.98 -6.11 -4.22
C ASP A 83 3.28 -7.37 -5.05
N VAL A 84 3.88 -7.22 -6.23
CA VAL A 84 4.34 -8.36 -7.03
C VAL A 84 5.39 -9.18 -6.28
N LEU A 85 6.36 -8.52 -5.63
CA LEU A 85 7.37 -9.18 -4.81
C LEU A 85 6.73 -9.93 -3.65
N ARG A 86 5.81 -9.31 -2.91
CA ARG A 86 5.05 -9.91 -1.81
C ARG A 86 4.35 -11.19 -2.26
N ARG A 87 3.60 -11.12 -3.36
CA ARG A 87 2.87 -12.28 -3.91
C ARG A 87 3.83 -13.41 -4.31
N ARG A 88 4.98 -13.09 -4.90
CA ARG A 88 6.02 -14.08 -5.25
C ARG A 88 6.61 -14.73 -4.00
N LEU A 89 7.00 -13.94 -3.00
CA LEU A 89 7.58 -14.46 -1.75
C LEU A 89 6.61 -15.39 -1.01
N LEU A 90 5.33 -15.03 -0.97
CA LEU A 90 4.28 -15.87 -0.38
C LEU A 90 4.07 -17.17 -1.18
N ARG A 91 4.04 -17.09 -2.52
CA ARG A 91 3.86 -18.26 -3.40
C ARG A 91 4.98 -19.28 -3.24
N TYR A 92 6.22 -18.83 -3.10
CA TYR A 92 7.38 -19.73 -2.95
C TYR A 92 7.67 -20.10 -1.50
N SER A 93 6.81 -19.73 -0.56
CA SER A 93 6.98 -20.00 0.87
C SER A 93 8.33 -19.54 1.44
N ILE A 94 8.98 -18.57 0.77
CA ILE A 94 10.27 -18.03 1.21
C ILE A 94 10.09 -17.26 2.53
N VAL A 95 8.91 -16.63 2.70
CA VAL A 95 8.53 -15.93 3.92
C VAL A 95 7.13 -16.39 4.31
N ARG A 96 6.98 -16.95 5.50
CA ARG A 96 5.70 -17.50 5.95
C ARG A 96 4.62 -16.45 6.23
N CYS A 97 4.99 -15.20 6.45
CA CYS A 97 4.04 -14.16 6.78
C CYS A 97 4.55 -12.76 6.35
N LEU A 98 3.98 -12.25 5.25
CA LEU A 98 4.05 -10.83 4.87
C LEU A 98 2.61 -10.34 4.69
N PRO A 99 1.86 -10.10 5.79
CA PRO A 99 0.43 -9.82 5.72
C PRO A 99 0.12 -8.49 5.05
N THR A 100 1.05 -7.53 5.13
CA THR A 100 0.85 -6.17 4.61
C THR A 100 2.01 -5.72 3.73
N LEU A 101 1.77 -4.69 2.93
CA LEU A 101 2.81 -4.04 2.14
C LEU A 101 3.90 -3.43 3.04
N GLY A 102 3.51 -2.83 4.18
CA GLY A 102 4.45 -2.29 5.16
C GLY A 102 5.43 -3.35 5.69
N ALA A 103 4.96 -4.56 5.98
CA ALA A 103 5.82 -5.68 6.35
C ALA A 103 6.79 -6.07 5.22
N THR A 104 6.33 -5.97 3.97
CA THR A 104 7.18 -6.22 2.79
C THR A 104 8.27 -5.15 2.64
N VAL A 105 7.93 -3.88 2.83
CA VAL A 105 8.89 -2.76 2.83
C VAL A 105 9.98 -2.98 3.87
N GLU A 106 9.57 -3.30 5.09
CA GLU A 106 10.52 -3.54 6.19
C GLU A 106 11.43 -4.75 5.92
N TRP A 107 10.87 -5.82 5.36
CA TRP A 107 11.65 -6.98 4.95
C TRP A 107 12.68 -6.63 3.85
N VAL A 108 12.26 -5.88 2.81
CA VAL A 108 13.15 -5.41 1.74
C VAL A 108 14.25 -4.52 2.31
N ARG A 109 13.90 -3.57 3.19
CA ARG A 109 14.87 -2.68 3.86
C ARG A 109 15.94 -3.48 4.62
N LYS A 110 15.52 -4.47 5.41
CA LYS A 110 16.46 -5.36 6.13
C LYS A 110 17.35 -6.12 5.18
N LYS A 111 16.80 -6.70 4.11
CA LYS A 111 17.58 -7.43 3.10
C LYS A 111 18.57 -6.54 2.34
N ALA A 112 18.13 -5.34 1.94
CA ALA A 112 18.99 -4.35 1.30
C ALA A 112 20.14 -3.93 2.22
N MET A 113 19.87 -3.69 3.51
CA MET A 113 20.89 -3.35 4.49
C MET A 113 21.91 -4.49 4.65
N HIS A 114 21.46 -5.74 4.77
CA HIS A 114 22.38 -6.90 4.84
C HIS A 114 23.24 -7.02 3.58
N PHE A 115 22.63 -6.85 2.40
CA PHE A 115 23.37 -6.86 1.13
C PHE A 115 24.41 -5.74 1.08
N PHE A 116 24.05 -4.53 1.49
CA PHE A 116 24.94 -3.38 1.53
C PHE A 116 26.13 -3.61 2.47
N ILE A 117 25.89 -4.10 3.70
CA ILE A 117 26.94 -4.43 4.66
C ILE A 117 27.87 -5.51 4.08
N HIS A 118 27.31 -6.52 3.44
CA HIS A 118 28.10 -7.58 2.80
C HIS A 118 29.01 -7.01 1.72
N LYS A 119 28.49 -6.15 0.83
CA LYS A 119 29.27 -5.48 -0.23
C LYS A 119 30.36 -4.57 0.31
N ILE A 120 30.12 -3.84 1.40
CA ILE A 120 31.14 -3.04 2.09
C ILE A 120 32.28 -3.93 2.59
N ARG A 121 31.94 -5.07 3.20
CA ARG A 121 32.94 -6.04 3.70
C ARG A 121 33.77 -6.64 2.57
N GLU A 122 33.13 -7.04 1.47
CA GLU A 122 33.82 -7.54 0.27
C GLU A 122 34.78 -6.51 -0.31
N ALA A 123 34.35 -5.24 -0.39
CA ALA A 123 35.14 -4.15 -0.94
C ALA A 123 36.30 -3.72 -0.01
N LYS A 124 36.40 -4.26 1.20
CA LYS A 124 37.42 -3.91 2.24
C LYS A 124 37.54 -2.39 2.45
N LEU A 125 36.44 -1.65 2.27
CA LEU A 125 36.45 -0.20 2.42
C LEU A 125 36.68 0.16 3.91
N PRO A 126 37.61 1.09 4.20
CA PRO A 126 37.82 1.55 5.55
C PRO A 126 36.59 2.32 6.05
N ILE A 127 36.21 2.12 7.31
CA ILE A 127 35.01 2.73 7.92
C ILE A 127 34.97 4.26 7.74
N LYS A 128 36.14 4.91 7.78
CA LYS A 128 36.26 6.37 7.54
C LYS A 128 35.75 6.79 6.15
N THR A 129 35.96 5.97 5.13
CA THR A 129 35.49 6.25 3.75
C THR A 129 33.98 6.11 3.68
N ILE A 130 33.38 5.13 4.38
CA ILE A 130 31.92 4.90 4.43
C ILE A 130 31.25 6.07 5.13
N LEU A 131 31.76 6.51 6.28
CA LEU A 131 31.22 7.67 7.01
C LEU A 131 31.26 8.95 6.17
N ARG A 132 32.35 9.19 5.43
CA ARG A 132 32.42 10.34 4.52
C ARG A 132 31.35 10.31 3.42
N LEU A 133 31.00 9.13 2.88
CA LEU A 133 29.95 8.99 1.87
C LEU A 133 28.55 9.22 2.41
N ILE A 134 28.34 9.03 3.72
CA ILE A 134 27.06 9.27 4.39
C ILE A 134 26.92 10.73 4.81
N ASP A 135 28.03 11.37 5.23
CA ASP A 135 28.04 12.76 5.73
C ASP A 135 28.04 13.82 4.60
N THR A 136 28.16 13.42 3.32
CA THR A 136 28.17 14.35 2.15
C THR A 136 26.79 14.67 1.60
N ASN A 137 25.72 14.33 2.31
CA ASN A 137 24.34 14.75 2.02
C ASN A 137 23.88 15.66 3.16
#